data_9131a79fe944231877dd9b65fcc41f4e
#
_entry.id   9131a79fe944231877dd9b65fcc41f4e
#
_cell.length_a   1.000
_cell.length_b   1.000
_cell.length_c   1.000
_cell.angle_alpha   90.00
_cell.angle_beta   90.00
_cell.angle_gamma   90.00
#
_symmetry.space_group_name_H-M   'P 1'
#
loop_
_entity.id
_entity.type
_entity.pdbx_description
1 polymer ?
#
loop_
_entity_poly.entity_id
_entity_poly.type
_entity_poly.pdbx_seq_one_letter_code
_entity_poly.pdbx_strand_id
1 'polypeptide(L)'
;MYDVETTKEFDAWLHNLRDVGMRGFIVKRIAIMSSGSLGETRSLGGGLFEAKIRRGPGYRLYFVNKGKRIIVLLCGGDKSTQNRDIKKAREMAKEL
;
A
#
# COMPACT_ATOMS: atom_id res chain seq x y z
N MET A 1 -3.92 14.23 8.75
CA MET A 1 -4.99 13.67 7.93
C MET A 1 -4.53 13.61 6.48
N TYR A 2 -4.78 12.50 5.80
CA TYR A 2 -4.30 12.31 4.43
C TYR A 2 -5.46 12.05 3.49
N ASP A 3 -5.31 12.55 2.27
CA ASP A 3 -6.15 12.11 1.15
C ASP A 3 -5.47 10.88 0.55
N VAL A 4 -6.12 9.74 0.59
CA VAL A 4 -5.56 8.50 0.08
C VAL A 4 -6.09 8.25 -1.33
N GLU A 5 -5.18 8.22 -2.29
CA GLU A 5 -5.48 7.88 -3.69
C GLU A 5 -4.96 6.47 -3.96
N THR A 6 -5.59 5.81 -4.90
CA THR A 6 -5.17 4.46 -5.32
C THR A 6 -4.97 4.44 -6.83
N THR A 7 -4.04 3.59 -7.27
CA THR A 7 -3.85 3.33 -8.69
C THR A 7 -4.79 2.22 -9.14
N LYS A 8 -4.99 2.10 -10.45
CA LYS A 8 -5.75 0.97 -11.01
C LYS A 8 -5.11 -0.37 -10.65
N GLU A 9 -3.80 -0.39 -10.58
CA GLU A 9 -3.01 -1.58 -10.21
C GLU A 9 -3.35 -2.01 -8.78
N PHE A 10 -3.37 -1.05 -7.85
CA PHE A 10 -3.72 -1.32 -6.45
C PHE A 10 -5.16 -1.80 -6.33
N ASP A 11 -6.08 -1.13 -7.00
CA ASP A 11 -7.50 -1.47 -6.95
C ASP A 11 -7.74 -2.89 -7.46
N ALA A 12 -7.09 -3.26 -8.57
CA ALA A 12 -7.20 -4.60 -9.12
C ALA A 12 -6.66 -5.66 -8.17
N TRP A 13 -5.50 -5.39 -7.56
CA TRP A 13 -4.92 -6.30 -6.59
C TRP A 13 -5.86 -6.53 -5.41
N LEU A 14 -6.41 -5.45 -4.85
CA LEU A 14 -7.30 -5.52 -3.70
C LEU A 14 -8.59 -6.26 -4.04
N HIS A 15 -9.17 -5.95 -5.20
CA HIS A 15 -10.41 -6.57 -5.65
C HIS A 15 -10.24 -8.08 -5.88
N ASN A 16 -9.05 -8.50 -6.33
CA ASN A 16 -8.78 -9.89 -6.66
C ASN A 16 -8.28 -10.73 -5.48
N LEU A 17 -8.19 -10.16 -4.29
CA LEU A 17 -7.83 -10.94 -3.11
C LEU A 17 -8.89 -11.99 -2.84
N ARG A 18 -8.45 -13.25 -2.71
CA ARG A 18 -9.37 -14.38 -2.49
C ARG A 18 -10.01 -14.34 -1.11
N ASP A 19 -9.26 -13.91 -0.13
CA ASP A 19 -9.74 -13.84 1.26
C ASP A 19 -10.52 -12.55 1.45
N VAL A 20 -11.85 -12.65 1.45
CA VAL A 20 -12.75 -11.50 1.59
C VAL A 20 -12.56 -10.80 2.94
N GLY A 21 -12.29 -11.56 4.00
CA GLY A 21 -12.02 -10.99 5.31
C GLY A 21 -10.78 -10.12 5.32
N MET A 22 -9.73 -10.57 4.64
CA MET A 22 -8.49 -9.78 4.52
C MET A 22 -8.68 -8.54 3.67
N ARG A 23 -9.49 -8.63 2.63
CA ARG A 23 -9.81 -7.46 1.81
C ARG A 23 -10.47 -6.37 2.66
N GLY A 24 -11.45 -6.74 3.47
CA GLY A 24 -12.09 -5.80 4.38
C GLY A 24 -11.13 -5.23 5.42
N PHE A 25 -10.22 -6.06 5.91
CA PHE A 25 -9.20 -5.63 6.86
C PHE A 25 -8.26 -4.58 6.24
N ILE A 26 -7.87 -4.77 4.99
CA ILE A 26 -7.02 -3.82 4.26
C ILE A 26 -7.76 -2.49 4.04
N VAL A 27 -9.03 -2.55 3.65
CA VAL A 27 -9.83 -1.34 3.47
C VAL A 27 -9.91 -0.56 4.78
N LYS A 28 -10.10 -1.26 5.90
CA LYS A 28 -10.12 -0.62 7.21
C LYS A 28 -8.78 0.04 7.53
N ARG A 29 -7.67 -0.63 7.21
CA ARG A 29 -6.32 -0.06 7.40
C ARG A 29 -6.14 1.22 6.58
N ILE A 30 -6.64 1.25 5.35
CA ILE A 30 -6.59 2.44 4.50
C ILE A 30 -7.36 3.60 5.14
N ALA A 31 -8.53 3.32 5.71
CA ALA A 31 -9.32 4.33 6.40
C ALA A 31 -8.56 4.91 7.60
N ILE A 32 -7.85 4.05 8.34
CA ILE A 32 -7.01 4.49 9.46
C ILE A 32 -5.85 5.37 8.97
N MET A 33 -5.23 5.00 7.85
CA MET A 33 -4.17 5.81 7.24
C MET A 33 -4.71 7.20 6.86
N SER A 34 -5.91 7.24 6.31
CA SER A 34 -6.57 8.50 5.95
C SER A 34 -6.76 9.42 7.16
N SER A 35 -6.98 8.85 8.34
CA SER A 35 -7.15 9.64 9.57
C SER A 35 -5.82 10.19 10.11
N GLY A 36 -4.69 9.81 9.53
CA GLY A 36 -3.36 10.30 9.91
C GLY A 36 -2.47 9.27 10.58
N SER A 37 -2.99 8.08 10.87
CA SER A 37 -2.21 7.02 11.50
C SER A 37 -1.74 6.02 10.46
N LEU A 38 -0.45 6.07 10.11
CA LEU A 38 0.10 5.18 9.08
C LEU A 38 0.33 3.76 9.58
N GLY A 39 0.40 3.56 10.89
CA GLY A 39 0.66 2.25 11.45
C GLY A 39 2.08 1.79 11.21
N GLU A 40 2.28 0.48 11.09
CA GLU A 40 3.61 -0.08 10.86
C GLU A 40 4.05 0.15 9.43
N THR A 41 4.94 1.10 9.23
CA THR A 41 5.49 1.47 7.92
C THR A 41 6.99 1.58 8.00
N ARG A 42 7.66 1.41 6.86
CA ARG A 42 9.09 1.69 6.75
C ARG A 42 9.40 2.36 5.44
N SER A 43 10.40 3.21 5.45
CA SER A 43 10.91 3.83 4.23
C SER A 43 11.76 2.84 3.45
N LEU A 44 11.54 2.76 2.16
CA LEU A 44 12.36 1.96 1.25
C LEU A 44 13.36 2.83 0.48
N GLY A 45 13.41 4.13 0.80
CA GLY A 45 14.24 5.09 0.11
C GLY A 45 13.53 5.70 -1.10
N GLY A 46 14.03 6.87 -1.53
CA GLY A 46 13.48 7.54 -2.70
C GLY A 46 12.03 7.99 -2.59
N GLY A 47 11.52 8.14 -1.37
CA GLY A 47 10.12 8.54 -1.15
C GLY A 47 9.12 7.40 -1.21
N LEU A 48 9.58 6.16 -1.34
CA LEU A 48 8.73 4.97 -1.35
C LEU A 48 8.63 4.39 0.05
N PHE A 49 7.43 3.99 0.45
CA PHE A 49 7.14 3.41 1.77
C PHE A 49 6.39 2.09 1.63
N GLU A 50 6.58 1.23 2.63
CA GLU A 50 5.88 -0.04 2.75
C GLU A 50 5.07 -0.03 4.04
N ALA A 51 3.76 -0.28 3.93
CA ALA A 51 2.89 -0.49 5.08
C ALA A 51 2.66 -1.98 5.25
N LYS A 52 3.02 -2.52 6.41
CA LYS A 52 2.92 -3.93 6.69
C LYS A 52 1.63 -4.25 7.43
N ILE A 53 0.98 -5.32 7.00
CA ILE A 53 -0.22 -5.84 7.65
C ILE A 53 0.13 -7.23 8.18
N ARG A 54 0.18 -7.34 9.50
CA ARG A 54 0.58 -8.59 10.17
C ARG A 54 -0.58 -9.57 10.30
N ARG A 55 -1.12 -9.99 9.15
CA ARG A 55 -2.17 -10.97 9.07
C ARG A 55 -2.03 -11.80 7.81
N GLY A 56 -2.50 -13.04 7.86
CA GLY A 56 -2.44 -13.97 6.74
C GLY A 56 -1.02 -14.15 6.26
N PRO A 57 -0.77 -14.09 4.95
CA PRO A 57 0.57 -14.28 4.38
C PRO A 57 1.49 -13.06 4.53
N GLY A 58 1.12 -12.09 5.36
CA GLY A 58 1.90 -10.86 5.55
C GLY A 58 1.73 -9.89 4.40
N TYR A 59 0.56 -9.30 4.29
CA TYR A 59 0.27 -8.34 3.21
C TYR A 59 1.06 -7.06 3.39
N ARG A 60 1.40 -6.44 2.27
CA ARG A 60 2.13 -5.18 2.23
C ARG A 60 1.51 -4.25 1.21
N LEU A 61 1.41 -2.98 1.58
CA LEU A 61 0.92 -1.92 0.72
C LEU A 61 2.08 -0.96 0.45
N TYR A 62 2.33 -0.66 -0.82
CA TYR A 62 3.43 0.23 -1.21
C TYR A 62 2.87 1.57 -1.63
N PHE A 63 3.41 2.63 -1.06
CA PHE A 63 2.86 3.96 -1.30
C PHE A 63 3.96 5.03 -1.34
N VAL A 64 3.62 6.14 -1.94
CA VAL A 64 4.40 7.37 -1.90
C VAL A 64 3.58 8.45 -1.22
N ASN A 65 4.27 9.41 -0.62
CA ASN A 65 3.65 10.58 -0.04
C ASN A 65 3.85 11.75 -0.99
N LYS A 66 2.75 12.26 -1.55
CA LYS A 66 2.77 13.35 -2.51
C LYS A 66 2.46 14.64 -1.76
N GLY A 67 3.50 15.45 -1.52
CA GLY A 67 3.35 16.60 -0.66
C GLY A 67 3.09 16.20 0.78
N LYS A 68 2.32 17.00 1.51
CA LYS A 68 2.09 16.77 2.94
C LYS A 68 0.80 16.02 3.25
N ARG A 69 -0.10 15.88 2.27
CA ARG A 69 -1.46 15.40 2.53
C ARG A 69 -1.92 14.24 1.68
N ILE A 70 -1.22 13.93 0.61
CA ILE A 70 -1.67 12.92 -0.33
C ILE A 70 -0.79 11.69 -0.22
N ILE A 71 -1.44 10.54 -0.01
CA ILE A 71 -0.79 9.23 -0.08
C ILE A 71 -1.33 8.54 -1.32
N VAL A 72 -0.44 8.04 -2.18
CA VAL A 72 -0.83 7.27 -3.35
C VAL A 72 -0.42 5.82 -3.12
N LEU A 73 -1.41 4.94 -2.97
CA LEU A 73 -1.19 3.50 -2.87
C LEU A 73 -0.94 2.97 -4.28
N LEU A 74 0.29 2.52 -4.52
CA LEU A 74 0.76 2.12 -5.85
C LEU A 74 0.39 0.69 -6.19
N CYS A 75 0.73 -0.23 -5.32
CA CYS A 75 0.44 -1.64 -5.50
C CYS A 75 0.49 -2.34 -4.15
N GLY A 76 0.06 -3.58 -4.13
CA GLY A 76 0.09 -4.41 -2.94
C GLY A 76 0.59 -5.81 -3.27
N GLY A 77 0.89 -6.56 -2.23
CA GLY A 77 1.35 -7.93 -2.36
C GLY A 77 1.48 -8.56 -0.99
N ASP A 78 2.15 -9.70 -0.95
CA ASP A 78 2.43 -10.39 0.30
C ASP A 78 3.92 -10.66 0.45
N LYS A 79 4.28 -11.38 1.50
CA LYS A 79 5.69 -11.66 1.77
C LYS A 79 6.36 -12.45 0.65
N SER A 80 5.63 -13.35 -0.02
CA SER A 80 6.21 -14.20 -1.07
C SER A 80 6.57 -13.43 -2.33
N THR A 81 5.97 -12.26 -2.56
CA THR A 81 6.18 -11.45 -3.76
C THR A 81 6.86 -10.13 -3.47
N GLN A 82 7.38 -9.97 -2.26
CA GLN A 82 7.88 -8.68 -1.77
C GLN A 82 8.92 -8.03 -2.67
N ASN A 83 9.96 -8.76 -3.08
CA ASN A 83 11.03 -8.18 -3.89
C ASN A 83 10.54 -7.71 -5.25
N ARG A 84 9.69 -8.50 -5.88
CA ARG A 84 9.06 -8.15 -7.17
C ARG A 84 8.17 -6.93 -7.02
N ASP A 85 7.40 -6.89 -5.94
CA ASP A 85 6.45 -5.80 -5.72
C ASP A 85 7.14 -4.48 -5.40
N ILE A 86 8.26 -4.51 -4.65
CA ILE A 86 9.05 -3.31 -4.39
C ILE A 86 9.61 -2.75 -5.71
N LYS A 87 10.14 -3.61 -6.56
CA LYS A 87 10.66 -3.18 -7.86
C LYS A 87 9.58 -2.52 -8.71
N LYS A 88 8.40 -3.15 -8.75
CA LYS A 88 7.24 -2.63 -9.46
C LYS A 88 6.81 -1.27 -8.90
N ALA A 89 6.74 -1.16 -7.57
CA ALA A 89 6.34 0.08 -6.93
C ALA A 89 7.31 1.22 -7.25
N ARG A 90 8.61 0.95 -7.32
CA ARG A 90 9.59 1.96 -7.69
C ARG A 90 9.39 2.45 -9.11
N GLU A 91 9.10 1.55 -10.04
CA GLU A 91 8.82 1.93 -11.42
C GLU A 91 7.55 2.79 -11.51
N MET A 92 6.52 2.40 -10.79
CA MET A 92 5.27 3.17 -10.74
C MET A 92 5.47 4.56 -10.14
N ALA A 93 6.28 4.65 -9.10
CA ALA A 93 6.56 5.92 -8.43
C ALA A 93 7.24 6.93 -9.37
N LYS A 94 8.07 6.45 -10.31
CA LYS A 94 8.74 7.33 -11.27
C LYS A 94 7.77 8.01 -12.23
N GLU A 95 6.58 7.47 -12.41
CA GLU A 95 5.59 7.97 -13.35
C GLU A 95 4.62 8.97 -12.73
N LEU A 96 4.76 9.26 -11.46
CA LEU A 96 3.87 10.19 -10.76
C LEU A 96 4.31 11.66 -10.86
#